data_17d82f56ec5e7e7d0e211e62b9f5dabd
#
_entry.id   17d82f56ec5e7e7d0e211e62b9f5dabd
#
_cell.length_a   1.000
_cell.length_b   1.000
_cell.length_c   1.000
_cell.angle_alpha   90.00
_cell.angle_beta   90.00
_cell.angle_gamma   90.00
#
_symmetry.space_group_name_H-M   'P 1'
#
loop_
_entity.id
_entity.type
_entity.pdbx_description
1 polymer ?
#
loop_
_entity_poly.entity_id
_entity_poly.type
_entity_poly.pdbx_seq_one_letter_code
_entity_poly.pdbx_strand_id
1 'polypeptide(L)'
;MKGRLLAIGLLVVSLVAPRTSGAQQAWGDIPLLNIYQVAYPVEWNGKTIMLGARLQIPTGARGKMPAVIMMHGTGGIRYSGVYYAAALNGVGMATLEVDQWGGRGLPGGASSRPTHLGDNLGDIAGAYRLLSARSDIDPSRVALFGESMGGIQTLLMMTQRNSDAVLGPGVHMKAAVALYPICWLYNHVPGADFGNLVDAPVRIMVGSADDYDGGGDACRTMISELSPQDAAHVSLRVFPGATHIFDSFTAPYQFDDPGANRRQGGVIHVRPDPEARQQARDDMLSFFRAALEAK
;
A
#
# COMPACT_ATOMS: atom_id res chain seq x y z
N MET A 1 -25.38 -40.35 -69.64
CA MET A 1 -25.78 -39.77 -68.38
C MET A 1 -24.50 -39.45 -67.58
N LYS A 2 -24.09 -38.17 -67.47
CA LYS A 2 -22.87 -37.74 -66.78
C LYS A 2 -23.27 -37.12 -65.45
N GLY A 3 -23.01 -37.80 -64.35
CA GLY A 3 -23.23 -37.34 -63.04
C GLY A 3 -22.17 -36.28 -62.66
N ARG A 4 -22.60 -35.05 -62.19
CA ARG A 4 -21.76 -34.04 -61.63
C ARG A 4 -21.73 -34.21 -60.08
N LEU A 5 -20.54 -34.48 -59.53
CA LEU A 5 -20.31 -34.40 -58.10
C LEU A 5 -20.19 -32.92 -57.69
N LEU A 6 -21.05 -32.49 -56.76
CA LEU A 6 -20.91 -31.23 -56.09
C LEU A 6 -19.93 -31.41 -54.91
N ALA A 7 -18.82 -30.69 -54.92
CA ALA A 7 -17.92 -30.60 -53.78
C ALA A 7 -18.44 -29.51 -52.83
N ILE A 8 -18.85 -29.87 -51.58
CA ILE A 8 -19.20 -28.95 -50.51
C ILE A 8 -17.90 -28.56 -49.82
N GLY A 9 -17.46 -27.33 -50.03
CA GLY A 9 -16.33 -26.76 -49.31
C GLY A 9 -16.76 -26.37 -47.88
N LEU A 10 -16.13 -27.01 -46.87
CA LEU A 10 -16.26 -26.59 -45.48
C LEU A 10 -15.47 -25.28 -45.26
N LEU A 11 -16.17 -24.21 -45.00
CA LEU A 11 -15.57 -22.93 -44.55
C LEU A 11 -15.23 -23.04 -43.06
N VAL A 12 -13.96 -23.21 -42.72
CA VAL A 12 -13.49 -23.13 -41.33
C VAL A 12 -13.32 -21.66 -40.95
N VAL A 13 -14.29 -21.12 -40.21
CA VAL A 13 -14.18 -19.79 -39.59
C VAL A 13 -13.33 -19.93 -38.34
N SER A 14 -12.07 -19.54 -38.44
CA SER A 14 -11.20 -19.40 -37.26
C SER A 14 -11.62 -18.17 -36.46
N LEU A 15 -12.26 -18.40 -35.31
CA LEU A 15 -12.52 -17.37 -34.32
C LEU A 15 -11.19 -16.92 -33.71
N VAL A 16 -10.66 -15.78 -34.17
CA VAL A 16 -9.53 -15.11 -33.53
C VAL A 16 -10.08 -14.48 -32.28
N ALA A 17 -9.72 -15.01 -31.10
CA ALA A 17 -10.04 -14.36 -29.83
C ALA A 17 -9.46 -12.94 -29.80
N PRO A 18 -10.20 -11.92 -29.36
CA PRO A 18 -9.69 -10.56 -29.30
C PRO A 18 -8.49 -10.54 -28.33
N ARG A 19 -7.36 -10.04 -28.82
CA ARG A 19 -6.22 -9.71 -27.94
C ARG A 19 -6.64 -8.57 -27.05
N THR A 20 -6.62 -8.78 -25.74
CA THR A 20 -6.82 -7.71 -24.76
C THR A 20 -5.83 -6.57 -25.03
N SER A 21 -6.32 -5.34 -25.11
CA SER A 21 -5.47 -4.16 -25.31
C SER A 21 -4.49 -4.02 -24.15
N GLY A 22 -3.28 -3.49 -24.39
CA GLY A 22 -2.26 -3.32 -23.34
C GLY A 22 -2.74 -2.50 -22.12
N ALA A 23 -3.77 -1.66 -22.29
CA ALA A 23 -4.42 -0.94 -21.19
C ALA A 23 -5.20 -1.87 -20.26
N GLN A 24 -5.87 -2.88 -20.79
CA GLN A 24 -6.62 -3.87 -20.00
C GLN A 24 -5.70 -4.79 -19.20
N GLN A 25 -4.50 -5.09 -19.73
CA GLN A 25 -3.48 -5.85 -18.98
C GLN A 25 -2.87 -5.05 -17.81
N ALA A 26 -2.84 -3.70 -17.89
CA ALA A 26 -2.29 -2.86 -16.83
C ALA A 26 -3.16 -2.83 -15.56
N TRP A 27 -4.49 -2.96 -15.71
CA TRP A 27 -5.45 -2.80 -14.60
C TRP A 27 -6.03 -4.13 -14.09
N GLY A 28 -5.93 -5.22 -14.85
CA GLY A 28 -6.64 -6.47 -14.61
C GLY A 28 -8.16 -6.34 -14.78
N ASP A 29 -8.88 -7.39 -14.44
CA ASP A 29 -10.35 -7.34 -14.38
C ASP A 29 -10.76 -6.64 -13.09
N ILE A 30 -11.24 -5.40 -13.19
CA ILE A 30 -11.77 -4.66 -12.04
C ILE A 30 -13.11 -5.30 -11.68
N PRO A 31 -13.27 -5.88 -10.49
CA PRO A 31 -14.53 -6.48 -10.08
C PRO A 31 -15.59 -5.41 -9.89
N LEU A 32 -16.86 -5.82 -9.91
CA LEU A 32 -17.94 -4.95 -9.45
C LEU A 32 -17.71 -4.62 -7.97
N LEU A 33 -17.78 -3.33 -7.63
CA LEU A 33 -17.50 -2.83 -6.30
C LEU A 33 -18.70 -2.10 -5.71
N ASN A 34 -18.94 -2.33 -4.42
CA ASN A 34 -19.67 -1.37 -3.60
C ASN A 34 -18.67 -0.36 -3.04
N ILE A 35 -18.84 0.92 -3.39
CA ILE A 35 -17.96 2.02 -2.97
C ILE A 35 -18.70 2.90 -1.98
N TYR A 36 -18.11 3.09 -0.82
CA TYR A 36 -18.66 3.91 0.26
C TYR A 36 -17.68 5.03 0.62
N GLN A 37 -18.20 6.25 0.72
CA GLN A 37 -17.49 7.30 1.43
C GLN A 37 -17.88 7.19 2.91
N VAL A 38 -16.90 6.90 3.74
CA VAL A 38 -17.08 6.69 5.18
C VAL A 38 -16.27 7.69 5.98
N ALA A 39 -16.63 7.88 7.25
CA ALA A 39 -15.83 8.66 8.18
C ALA A 39 -15.81 7.97 9.54
N TYR A 40 -14.72 8.14 10.27
CA TYR A 40 -14.54 7.59 11.60
C TYR A 40 -13.81 8.56 12.52
N PRO A 41 -14.06 8.49 13.84
CA PRO A 41 -13.43 9.42 14.80
C PRO A 41 -11.98 9.05 15.06
N VAL A 42 -11.13 10.08 15.18
CA VAL A 42 -9.75 9.99 15.65
C VAL A 42 -9.45 11.16 16.58
N GLU A 43 -8.52 10.97 17.50
CA GLU A 43 -8.02 12.05 18.36
C GLU A 43 -6.91 12.82 17.62
N TRP A 44 -7.01 14.14 17.60
CA TRP A 44 -6.02 15.04 17.02
C TRP A 44 -5.96 16.35 17.81
N ASN A 45 -4.78 16.69 18.32
CA ASN A 45 -4.56 17.89 19.12
C ASN A 45 -5.55 18.05 20.29
N GLY A 46 -5.85 16.94 20.99
CA GLY A 46 -6.78 16.90 22.12
C GLY A 46 -8.26 17.08 21.75
N LYS A 47 -8.60 16.89 20.48
CA LYS A 47 -9.99 16.95 19.97
C LYS A 47 -10.30 15.72 19.13
N THR A 48 -11.51 15.22 19.26
CA THR A 48 -12.04 14.21 18.34
C THR A 48 -12.42 14.88 17.02
N ILE A 49 -11.84 14.41 15.92
CA ILE A 49 -12.18 14.82 14.57
C ILE A 49 -12.67 13.61 13.76
N MET A 50 -13.31 13.87 12.64
CA MET A 50 -13.73 12.81 11.72
C MET A 50 -12.78 12.74 10.52
N LEU A 51 -12.14 11.59 10.32
CA LEU A 51 -11.37 11.31 9.09
C LEU A 51 -12.25 10.63 8.06
N GLY A 52 -12.19 11.16 6.84
CA GLY A 52 -12.80 10.53 5.66
C GLY A 52 -11.97 9.36 5.17
N ALA A 53 -12.64 8.39 4.56
CA ALA A 53 -11.99 7.29 3.86
C ALA A 53 -12.89 6.75 2.75
N ARG A 54 -12.28 6.17 1.72
CA ARG A 54 -12.96 5.46 0.65
C ARG A 54 -12.88 3.96 0.89
N LEU A 55 -14.01 3.35 1.22
CA LEU A 55 -14.13 1.89 1.39
C LEU A 55 -14.63 1.27 0.09
N GLN A 56 -13.92 0.28 -0.41
CA GLN A 56 -14.27 -0.49 -1.61
C GLN A 56 -14.43 -1.96 -1.23
N ILE A 57 -15.60 -2.51 -1.49
CA ILE A 57 -15.97 -3.88 -1.18
C ILE A 57 -16.25 -4.63 -2.49
N PRO A 58 -15.43 -5.63 -2.87
CA PRO A 58 -15.73 -6.51 -4.00
C PRO A 58 -17.07 -7.21 -3.83
N THR A 59 -17.89 -7.21 -4.88
CA THR A 59 -19.17 -7.92 -4.86
C THR A 59 -18.97 -9.42 -5.11
N GLY A 60 -19.93 -10.23 -4.65
CA GLY A 60 -19.93 -11.68 -4.92
C GLY A 60 -19.04 -12.52 -4.00
N ALA A 61 -18.37 -11.92 -3.03
CA ALA A 61 -17.60 -12.67 -2.04
C ALA A 61 -18.55 -13.54 -1.17
N ARG A 62 -18.12 -14.77 -0.89
CA ARG A 62 -18.82 -15.68 0.03
C ARG A 62 -18.15 -15.63 1.40
N GLY A 63 -18.86 -15.15 2.42
CA GLY A 63 -18.34 -15.02 3.78
C GLY A 63 -17.55 -13.75 4.02
N LYS A 64 -16.84 -13.70 5.15
CA LYS A 64 -16.00 -12.55 5.52
C LYS A 64 -14.73 -12.50 4.69
N MET A 65 -14.39 -11.32 4.19
CA MET A 65 -13.20 -11.11 3.34
C MET A 65 -12.07 -10.42 4.10
N PRO A 66 -10.81 -10.58 3.64
CA PRO A 66 -9.70 -9.78 4.13
C PRO A 66 -9.84 -8.33 3.69
N ALA A 67 -9.20 -7.42 4.42
CA ALA A 67 -9.18 -6.01 4.09
C ALA A 67 -7.77 -5.41 4.20
N VAL A 68 -7.48 -4.40 3.38
CA VAL A 68 -6.23 -3.65 3.42
C VAL A 68 -6.54 -2.18 3.69
N ILE A 69 -6.00 -1.66 4.79
CA ILE A 69 -5.99 -0.23 5.10
C ILE A 69 -4.86 0.40 4.29
N MET A 70 -5.17 1.45 3.53
CA MET A 70 -4.23 2.11 2.64
C MET A 70 -3.94 3.53 3.13
N MET A 71 -2.64 3.79 3.41
CA MET A 71 -2.15 5.05 3.95
C MET A 71 -1.35 5.80 2.89
N HIS A 72 -1.83 6.97 2.48
CA HIS A 72 -1.17 7.78 1.46
C HIS A 72 0.13 8.43 1.94
N GLY A 73 0.98 8.83 1.02
CA GLY A 73 2.17 9.64 1.30
C GLY A 73 1.85 11.10 1.66
N THR A 74 2.88 11.88 1.94
CA THR A 74 2.77 13.30 2.36
C THR A 74 1.91 14.15 1.41
N GLY A 75 1.91 13.85 0.11
CA GLY A 75 1.13 14.58 -0.90
C GLY A 75 -0.37 14.34 -0.90
N GLY A 76 -0.90 13.49 0.00
CA GLY A 76 -2.33 13.12 0.02
C GLY A 76 -2.64 11.93 -0.90
N ILE A 77 -3.94 11.67 -1.08
CA ILE A 77 -4.45 10.61 -1.95
C ILE A 77 -4.00 10.84 -3.39
N ARG A 78 -3.46 9.80 -4.02
CA ARG A 78 -2.93 9.83 -5.38
C ARG A 78 -3.54 8.74 -6.26
N TYR A 79 -3.27 8.83 -7.55
CA TYR A 79 -3.72 7.83 -8.51
C TYR A 79 -3.06 6.46 -8.31
N SER A 80 -1.86 6.41 -7.71
CA SER A 80 -1.22 5.17 -7.28
C SER A 80 -2.08 4.39 -6.28
N GLY A 81 -2.71 5.06 -5.31
CA GLY A 81 -3.65 4.43 -4.39
C GLY A 81 -4.81 3.75 -5.11
N VAL A 82 -5.39 4.40 -6.12
CA VAL A 82 -6.44 3.79 -6.97
C VAL A 82 -5.93 2.54 -7.69
N TYR A 83 -4.70 2.59 -8.20
CA TYR A 83 -4.07 1.48 -8.92
C TYR A 83 -3.88 0.25 -8.02
N TYR A 84 -3.34 0.43 -6.82
CA TYR A 84 -3.14 -0.66 -5.86
C TYR A 84 -4.48 -1.16 -5.29
N ALA A 85 -5.42 -0.26 -5.00
CA ALA A 85 -6.76 -0.65 -4.54
C ALA A 85 -7.48 -1.52 -5.59
N ALA A 86 -7.44 -1.14 -6.87
CA ALA A 86 -8.06 -1.91 -7.94
C ALA A 86 -7.45 -3.32 -8.04
N ALA A 87 -6.12 -3.44 -7.88
CA ALA A 87 -5.44 -4.72 -7.89
C ALA A 87 -5.85 -5.62 -6.71
N LEU A 88 -5.93 -5.06 -5.49
CA LEU A 88 -6.37 -5.77 -4.28
C LEU A 88 -7.85 -6.19 -4.40
N ASN A 89 -8.71 -5.28 -4.87
CA ASN A 89 -10.12 -5.61 -5.09
C ASN A 89 -10.30 -6.71 -6.15
N GLY A 90 -9.45 -6.71 -7.19
CA GLY A 90 -9.45 -7.74 -8.24
C GLY A 90 -9.19 -9.16 -7.73
N VAL A 91 -8.59 -9.29 -6.55
CA VAL A 91 -8.32 -10.56 -5.89
C VAL A 91 -9.23 -10.81 -4.66
N GLY A 92 -10.31 -10.04 -4.53
CA GLY A 92 -11.33 -10.26 -3.49
C GLY A 92 -10.99 -9.67 -2.11
N MET A 93 -10.02 -8.78 -2.00
CA MET A 93 -9.71 -8.05 -0.78
C MET A 93 -10.42 -6.70 -0.77
N ALA A 94 -11.08 -6.34 0.34
CA ALA A 94 -11.61 -5.00 0.54
C ALA A 94 -10.47 -4.00 0.74
N THR A 95 -10.67 -2.74 0.34
CA THR A 95 -9.69 -1.67 0.59
C THR A 95 -10.33 -0.49 1.30
N LEU A 96 -9.62 0.10 2.25
CA LEU A 96 -10.01 1.32 2.94
C LEU A 96 -8.88 2.34 2.77
N GLU A 97 -9.04 3.26 1.81
CA GLU A 97 -8.08 4.34 1.56
C GLU A 97 -8.42 5.53 2.45
N VAL A 98 -7.53 5.84 3.40
CA VAL A 98 -7.71 6.87 4.42
C VAL A 98 -7.27 8.23 3.88
N ASP A 99 -8.09 9.26 4.05
CA ASP A 99 -7.71 10.66 3.83
C ASP A 99 -7.21 11.28 5.15
N GLN A 100 -5.90 11.28 5.35
CA GLN A 100 -5.29 11.83 6.55
C GLN A 100 -5.39 13.35 6.62
N TRP A 101 -5.63 14.06 5.52
CA TRP A 101 -5.57 15.51 5.45
C TRP A 101 -6.93 16.19 5.48
N GLY A 102 -7.92 15.69 4.77
CA GLY A 102 -9.22 16.35 4.61
C GLY A 102 -9.92 16.63 5.94
N GLY A 103 -10.02 15.64 6.83
CA GLY A 103 -10.64 15.80 8.14
C GLY A 103 -9.89 16.75 9.07
N ARG A 104 -8.61 17.03 8.79
CA ARG A 104 -7.76 17.98 9.51
C ARG A 104 -7.75 19.40 8.90
N GLY A 105 -8.34 19.55 7.71
CA GLY A 105 -8.25 20.81 6.95
C GLY A 105 -6.84 21.12 6.47
N LEU A 106 -5.99 20.09 6.25
CA LEU A 106 -4.60 20.25 5.84
C LEU A 106 -4.46 20.10 4.31
N PRO A 107 -3.61 20.91 3.66
CA PRO A 107 -3.47 20.88 2.20
C PRO A 107 -2.63 19.70 1.67
N GLY A 108 -1.96 18.97 2.55
CA GLY A 108 -0.89 18.04 2.15
C GLY A 108 0.46 18.73 1.94
N GLY A 109 1.47 17.95 1.56
CA GLY A 109 2.85 18.43 1.42
C GLY A 109 3.62 18.43 2.74
N ALA A 110 4.88 18.89 2.69
CA ALA A 110 5.80 18.82 3.84
C ALA A 110 5.29 19.53 5.09
N SER A 111 4.54 20.64 4.94
CA SER A 111 3.95 21.39 6.04
C SER A 111 2.80 20.67 6.77
N SER A 112 2.22 19.65 6.15
CA SER A 112 1.13 18.87 6.75
C SER A 112 1.62 17.65 7.51
N ARG A 113 2.93 17.37 7.48
CA ARG A 113 3.50 16.21 8.21
C ARG A 113 3.30 16.39 9.72
N PRO A 114 3.04 15.29 10.44
CA PRO A 114 2.97 15.33 11.90
C PRO A 114 4.33 15.74 12.49
N THR A 115 4.32 16.33 13.67
CA THR A 115 5.54 16.72 14.39
C THR A 115 6.35 15.49 14.78
N HIS A 116 5.67 14.44 15.26
CA HIS A 116 6.27 13.15 15.55
C HIS A 116 5.70 12.09 14.60
N LEU A 117 6.52 11.18 14.12
CA LEU A 117 6.14 10.18 13.13
C LEU A 117 4.98 9.27 13.58
N GLY A 118 4.85 9.07 14.89
CA GLY A 118 3.78 8.26 15.49
C GLY A 118 2.45 8.99 15.74
N ASP A 119 2.37 10.32 15.58
CA ASP A 119 1.18 11.09 15.96
C ASP A 119 -0.11 10.66 15.23
N ASN A 120 0.02 10.16 14.00
CA ASN A 120 -1.11 9.74 13.17
C ASN A 120 -1.36 8.21 13.19
N LEU A 121 -0.73 7.43 14.05
CA LEU A 121 -1.02 6.00 14.15
C LEU A 121 -2.46 5.71 14.60
N GLY A 122 -3.07 6.64 15.33
CA GLY A 122 -4.49 6.60 15.68
C GLY A 122 -5.43 6.54 14.48
N ASP A 123 -5.01 7.04 13.30
CA ASP A 123 -5.77 6.96 12.06
C ASP A 123 -5.93 5.50 11.61
N ILE A 124 -4.85 4.73 11.70
CA ILE A 124 -4.86 3.30 11.40
C ILE A 124 -5.74 2.54 12.39
N ALA A 125 -5.67 2.89 13.67
CA ALA A 125 -6.51 2.26 14.69
C ALA A 125 -8.00 2.56 14.48
N GLY A 126 -8.36 3.78 14.13
CA GLY A 126 -9.73 4.16 13.78
C GLY A 126 -10.24 3.38 12.55
N ALA A 127 -9.41 3.30 11.51
CA ALA A 127 -9.69 2.52 10.31
C ALA A 127 -9.89 1.03 10.62
N TYR A 128 -9.03 0.45 11.46
CA TYR A 128 -9.17 -0.95 11.90
C TYR A 128 -10.48 -1.18 12.65
N ARG A 129 -10.84 -0.30 13.60
CA ARG A 129 -12.11 -0.40 14.33
C ARG A 129 -13.33 -0.32 13.40
N LEU A 130 -13.31 0.59 12.40
CA LEU A 130 -14.36 0.70 11.40
C LEU A 130 -14.52 -0.61 10.61
N LEU A 131 -13.41 -1.20 10.13
CA LEU A 131 -13.43 -2.46 9.37
C LEU A 131 -13.88 -3.63 10.24
N SER A 132 -13.37 -3.73 11.47
CA SER A 132 -13.65 -4.83 12.40
C SER A 132 -15.11 -4.87 12.85
N ALA A 133 -15.82 -3.73 12.82
CA ALA A 133 -17.24 -3.66 13.14
C ALA A 133 -18.16 -4.16 12.00
N ARG A 134 -17.61 -4.44 10.82
CA ARG A 134 -18.40 -4.87 9.66
C ARG A 134 -18.60 -6.39 9.65
N SER A 135 -19.80 -6.80 9.24
CA SER A 135 -20.15 -8.22 9.12
C SER A 135 -19.51 -8.93 7.93
N ASP A 136 -19.10 -8.17 6.90
CA ASP A 136 -18.50 -8.66 5.66
C ASP A 136 -16.95 -8.69 5.69
N ILE A 137 -16.31 -8.15 6.75
CA ILE A 137 -14.84 -8.14 6.93
C ILE A 137 -14.43 -9.13 8.03
N ASP A 138 -13.31 -9.81 7.79
CA ASP A 138 -12.65 -10.65 8.79
C ASP A 138 -11.61 -9.81 9.56
N PRO A 139 -11.84 -9.46 10.83
CA PRO A 139 -10.93 -8.63 11.60
C PRO A 139 -9.57 -9.29 11.85
N SER A 140 -9.45 -10.61 11.75
CA SER A 140 -8.18 -11.33 11.88
C SER A 140 -7.35 -11.30 10.58
N ARG A 141 -7.91 -10.79 9.50
CA ARG A 141 -7.26 -10.68 8.18
C ARG A 141 -7.25 -9.24 7.66
N VAL A 142 -6.94 -8.29 8.56
CA VAL A 142 -6.72 -6.88 8.18
C VAL A 142 -5.22 -6.61 8.07
N ALA A 143 -4.82 -6.02 6.95
CA ALA A 143 -3.43 -5.70 6.64
C ALA A 143 -3.25 -4.20 6.36
N LEU A 144 -1.99 -3.75 6.30
CA LEU A 144 -1.60 -2.39 5.97
C LEU A 144 -0.86 -2.31 4.65
N PHE A 145 -1.16 -1.27 3.88
CA PHE A 145 -0.37 -0.79 2.75
C PHE A 145 -0.11 0.70 2.93
N GLY A 146 1.14 1.14 2.80
CA GLY A 146 1.45 2.55 2.92
C GLY A 146 2.53 3.03 1.97
N GLU A 147 2.35 4.24 1.45
CA GLU A 147 3.26 4.91 0.53
C GLU A 147 4.02 6.04 1.24
N SER A 148 5.36 6.10 1.14
CA SER A 148 6.19 7.18 1.69
C SER A 148 5.90 7.41 3.18
N MET A 149 5.33 8.55 3.57
CA MET A 149 4.89 8.81 4.95
C MET A 149 3.92 7.73 5.46
N GLY A 150 2.95 7.32 4.65
CA GLY A 150 2.09 6.18 4.97
C GLY A 150 2.88 4.87 5.15
N GLY A 151 3.95 4.68 4.37
CA GLY A 151 4.89 3.57 4.55
C GLY A 151 5.65 3.65 5.88
N ILE A 152 6.05 4.87 6.32
CA ILE A 152 6.64 5.08 7.65
C ILE A 152 5.66 4.64 8.74
N GLN A 153 4.43 5.11 8.69
CA GLN A 153 3.38 4.76 9.65
C GLN A 153 3.09 3.25 9.64
N THR A 154 3.10 2.65 8.45
CA THR A 154 2.92 1.21 8.26
C THR A 154 3.98 0.41 9.01
N LEU A 155 5.27 0.74 8.88
CA LEU A 155 6.33 0.04 9.60
C LEU A 155 6.26 0.30 11.12
N LEU A 156 6.02 1.54 11.55
CA LEU A 156 5.86 1.85 12.97
C LEU A 156 4.71 1.07 13.61
N MET A 157 3.60 0.86 12.87
CA MET A 157 2.45 0.10 13.35
C MET A 157 2.75 -1.38 13.56
N MET A 158 3.78 -1.92 12.89
CA MET A 158 4.21 -3.31 13.05
C MET A 158 5.13 -3.55 14.24
N THR A 159 5.48 -2.51 15.01
CA THR A 159 6.17 -2.69 16.29
C THR A 159 5.16 -3.06 17.39
N GLN A 160 5.51 -3.99 18.28
CA GLN A 160 4.64 -4.44 19.38
C GLN A 160 4.19 -3.26 20.24
N ARG A 161 5.11 -2.35 20.56
CA ARG A 161 4.82 -1.15 21.37
C ARG A 161 3.70 -0.29 20.77
N ASN A 162 3.80 0.02 19.47
CA ASN A 162 2.82 0.90 18.83
C ASN A 162 1.49 0.17 18.59
N SER A 163 1.55 -1.10 18.20
CA SER A 163 0.37 -1.93 18.03
C SER A 163 -0.44 -2.02 19.32
N ASP A 164 0.20 -2.36 20.43
CA ASP A 164 -0.44 -2.43 21.74
C ASP A 164 -1.00 -1.08 22.21
N ALA A 165 -0.27 0.00 21.95
CA ALA A 165 -0.67 1.35 22.38
C ALA A 165 -1.95 1.83 21.67
N VAL A 166 -2.15 1.52 20.38
CA VAL A 166 -3.26 2.09 19.61
C VAL A 166 -4.37 1.11 19.27
N LEU A 167 -4.08 -0.19 19.19
CA LEU A 167 -5.08 -1.25 18.93
C LEU A 167 -5.48 -1.99 20.22
N GLY A 168 -4.61 -2.00 21.21
CA GLY A 168 -4.74 -2.77 22.43
C GLY A 168 -3.90 -4.05 22.39
N PRO A 169 -3.55 -4.59 23.59
CA PRO A 169 -2.69 -5.77 23.70
C PRO A 169 -3.20 -6.98 22.94
N GLY A 170 -2.33 -7.63 22.17
CA GLY A 170 -2.64 -8.84 21.42
C GLY A 170 -3.40 -8.60 20.11
N VAL A 171 -3.70 -7.35 19.74
CA VAL A 171 -4.30 -7.00 18.45
C VAL A 171 -3.23 -6.39 17.56
N HIS A 172 -3.04 -6.96 16.37
CA HIS A 172 -2.08 -6.45 15.40
C HIS A 172 -2.55 -6.68 13.95
N MET A 173 -1.94 -5.96 13.03
CA MET A 173 -2.18 -6.16 11.61
C MET A 173 -1.61 -7.50 11.16
N LYS A 174 -2.33 -8.19 10.28
CA LYS A 174 -1.96 -9.54 9.82
C LYS A 174 -0.78 -9.55 8.87
N ALA A 175 -0.54 -8.44 8.17
CA ALA A 175 0.60 -8.25 7.26
C ALA A 175 0.77 -6.76 6.95
N ALA A 176 1.95 -6.37 6.47
CA ALA A 176 2.21 -4.99 6.06
C ALA A 176 3.08 -4.89 4.82
N VAL A 177 2.74 -3.97 3.91
CA VAL A 177 3.56 -3.57 2.77
C VAL A 177 3.86 -2.08 2.87
N ALA A 178 5.14 -1.72 2.96
CA ALA A 178 5.60 -0.35 2.98
C ALA A 178 6.35 -0.02 1.68
N LEU A 179 5.82 0.92 0.91
CA LEU A 179 6.38 1.36 -0.34
C LEU A 179 7.19 2.64 -0.11
N TYR A 180 8.47 2.61 -0.40
CA TYR A 180 9.49 3.68 -0.20
C TYR A 180 9.38 4.40 1.17
N PRO A 181 9.51 3.67 2.31
CA PRO A 181 9.20 4.19 3.65
C PRO A 181 10.30 5.06 4.29
N ILE A 182 11.34 5.45 3.57
CA ILE A 182 12.50 6.20 4.09
C ILE A 182 13.16 5.49 5.28
N CYS A 183 13.84 4.38 4.99
CA CYS A 183 14.36 3.45 6.01
C CYS A 183 15.38 4.07 6.98
N TRP A 184 16.13 5.09 6.54
CA TRP A 184 17.10 5.77 7.39
C TRP A 184 16.46 6.43 8.63
N LEU A 185 15.18 6.80 8.59
CA LEU A 185 14.52 7.43 9.74
C LEU A 185 14.48 6.54 10.98
N TYR A 186 14.40 5.23 10.77
CA TYR A 186 14.26 4.28 11.87
C TYR A 186 15.55 4.17 12.66
N ASN A 187 15.41 4.17 13.99
CA ASN A 187 16.51 4.15 14.97
C ASN A 187 17.44 5.38 14.93
N HIS A 188 17.16 6.38 14.04
CA HIS A 188 17.90 7.65 13.97
C HIS A 188 17.07 8.87 14.41
N VAL A 189 15.75 8.76 14.37
CA VAL A 189 14.84 9.86 14.73
C VAL A 189 14.05 9.46 15.98
N PRO A 190 13.96 10.32 17.02
CA PRO A 190 13.19 10.01 18.21
C PRO A 190 11.74 9.61 17.87
N GLY A 191 11.29 8.49 18.44
CA GLY A 191 9.95 7.95 18.21
C GLY A 191 9.80 7.13 16.91
N ALA A 192 10.89 6.93 16.19
CA ALA A 192 10.95 6.04 15.02
C ALA A 192 11.72 4.74 15.33
N ASP A 193 11.60 4.22 16.54
CA ASP A 193 12.21 2.95 16.90
C ASP A 193 11.55 1.82 16.10
N PHE A 194 12.37 0.98 15.43
CA PHE A 194 11.92 -0.17 14.64
C PHE A 194 12.62 -1.42 15.13
N GLY A 195 11.86 -2.35 15.64
CA GLY A 195 12.28 -3.61 16.30
C GLY A 195 11.22 -4.04 17.29
N ASN A 196 11.37 -5.21 17.89
CA ASN A 196 10.35 -5.86 18.69
C ASN A 196 9.01 -5.89 17.93
N LEU A 197 9.04 -6.57 16.78
CA LEU A 197 7.92 -6.60 15.83
C LEU A 197 6.81 -7.55 16.30
N VAL A 198 5.59 -7.28 15.89
CA VAL A 198 4.48 -8.22 16.02
C VAL A 198 4.74 -9.46 15.15
N ASP A 199 4.16 -10.60 15.51
CA ASP A 199 4.28 -11.86 14.75
C ASP A 199 3.48 -11.81 13.45
N ALA A 200 3.95 -10.98 12.51
CA ALA A 200 3.33 -10.80 11.21
C ALA A 200 4.34 -10.37 10.14
N PRO A 201 4.19 -10.84 8.89
CA PRO A 201 5.14 -10.54 7.83
C PRO A 201 5.07 -9.09 7.36
N VAL A 202 6.24 -8.53 7.04
CA VAL A 202 6.45 -7.18 6.52
C VAL A 202 7.20 -7.24 5.19
N ARG A 203 6.68 -6.55 4.18
CA ARG A 203 7.37 -6.33 2.90
C ARG A 203 7.73 -4.86 2.76
N ILE A 204 9.00 -4.58 2.56
CA ILE A 204 9.51 -3.25 2.20
C ILE A 204 9.84 -3.25 0.71
N MET A 205 9.38 -2.22 -0.01
CA MET A 205 9.63 -2.03 -1.43
C MET A 205 10.20 -0.63 -1.65
N VAL A 206 11.37 -0.51 -2.28
CA VAL A 206 12.06 0.79 -2.43
C VAL A 206 12.82 0.86 -3.74
N GLY A 207 12.93 2.06 -4.32
CA GLY A 207 13.80 2.32 -5.45
C GLY A 207 15.25 2.47 -5.01
N SER A 208 16.21 2.00 -5.82
CA SER A 208 17.63 2.15 -5.48
C SER A 208 18.17 3.58 -5.67
N ALA A 209 17.42 4.45 -6.35
CA ALA A 209 17.76 5.86 -6.59
C ALA A 209 16.81 6.80 -5.82
N ASP A 210 16.36 6.41 -4.65
CA ASP A 210 15.52 7.23 -3.77
C ASP A 210 16.36 8.31 -3.10
N ASP A 211 16.06 9.59 -3.37
CA ASP A 211 16.81 10.75 -2.89
C ASP A 211 16.60 11.03 -1.38
N TYR A 212 15.66 10.38 -0.73
CA TYR A 212 15.47 10.59 0.71
C TYR A 212 16.60 9.98 1.55
N ASP A 213 17.10 8.80 1.19
CA ASP A 213 18.06 8.09 2.05
C ASP A 213 19.04 7.18 1.31
N GLY A 214 19.01 7.17 -0.03
CA GLY A 214 19.78 6.22 -0.83
C GLY A 214 19.08 4.87 -0.98
N GLY A 215 17.79 4.80 -0.62
CA GLY A 215 16.90 3.71 -0.93
C GLY A 215 17.32 2.36 -0.34
N GLY A 216 17.65 1.41 -1.22
CA GLY A 216 17.87 0.02 -0.82
C GLY A 216 18.96 -0.19 0.22
N ASP A 217 20.02 0.63 0.27
CA ASP A 217 21.11 0.46 1.24
C ASP A 217 20.67 0.87 2.65
N ALA A 218 19.93 1.95 2.79
CA ALA A 218 19.37 2.35 4.09
C ALA A 218 18.44 1.27 4.64
N CYS A 219 17.60 0.67 3.80
CA CYS A 219 16.72 -0.42 4.23
C CYS A 219 17.49 -1.69 4.60
N ARG A 220 18.55 -2.04 3.86
CA ARG A 220 19.42 -3.17 4.22
C ARG A 220 20.08 -2.96 5.58
N THR A 221 20.62 -1.76 5.83
CA THR A 221 21.21 -1.39 7.12
C THR A 221 20.18 -1.53 8.24
N MET A 222 19.03 -0.91 8.11
CA MET A 222 17.93 -0.99 9.11
C MET A 222 17.57 -2.46 9.43
N ILE A 223 17.43 -3.32 8.42
CA ILE A 223 17.09 -4.73 8.61
C ILE A 223 18.24 -5.48 9.31
N SER A 224 19.50 -5.16 8.99
CA SER A 224 20.66 -5.81 9.61
C SER A 224 20.83 -5.48 11.09
N GLU A 225 20.21 -4.41 11.58
CA GLU A 225 20.20 -3.99 12.99
C GLU A 225 19.09 -4.68 13.81
N LEU A 226 18.15 -5.36 13.15
CA LEU A 226 17.09 -6.09 13.83
C LEU A 226 17.61 -7.36 14.52
N SER A 227 16.89 -7.79 15.56
CA SER A 227 17.08 -9.12 16.11
C SER A 227 16.85 -10.20 15.03
N PRO A 228 17.47 -11.39 15.13
CA PRO A 228 17.20 -12.48 14.20
C PRO A 228 15.71 -12.84 14.09
N GLN A 229 14.98 -12.73 15.20
CA GLN A 229 13.55 -12.98 15.24
C GLN A 229 12.79 -11.92 14.42
N ASP A 230 13.06 -10.64 14.65
CA ASP A 230 12.39 -9.55 13.91
C ASP A 230 12.77 -9.58 12.43
N ALA A 231 14.05 -9.80 12.11
CA ALA A 231 14.53 -9.86 10.74
C ALA A 231 13.84 -10.97 9.92
N ALA A 232 13.44 -12.08 10.57
CA ALA A 232 12.69 -13.16 9.90
C ALA A 232 11.31 -12.74 9.41
N HIS A 233 10.71 -11.70 9.98
CA HIS A 233 9.44 -11.14 9.54
C HIS A 233 9.58 -10.15 8.38
N VAL A 234 10.77 -9.59 8.15
CA VAL A 234 10.97 -8.49 7.21
C VAL A 234 11.61 -8.96 5.91
N SER A 235 11.00 -8.63 4.81
CA SER A 235 11.54 -8.88 3.47
C SER A 235 11.65 -7.59 2.67
N LEU A 236 12.73 -7.45 1.88
CA LEU A 236 13.06 -6.25 1.11
C LEU A 236 13.05 -6.54 -0.39
N ARG A 237 12.37 -5.70 -1.14
CA ARG A 237 12.46 -5.63 -2.60
C ARG A 237 13.03 -4.28 -3.00
N VAL A 238 14.13 -4.30 -3.75
CA VAL A 238 14.75 -3.08 -4.31
C VAL A 238 14.55 -3.07 -5.81
N PHE A 239 14.04 -1.96 -6.35
CA PHE A 239 13.86 -1.74 -7.79
C PHE A 239 15.05 -0.94 -8.32
N PRO A 240 15.89 -1.54 -9.19
CA PRO A 240 17.10 -0.88 -9.69
C PRO A 240 16.78 0.40 -10.47
N GLY A 241 17.44 1.52 -10.13
CA GLY A 241 17.27 2.80 -10.80
C GLY A 241 15.96 3.53 -10.52
N ALA A 242 14.99 2.91 -9.87
CA ALA A 242 13.74 3.56 -9.51
C ALA A 242 13.97 4.64 -8.44
N THR A 243 13.29 5.78 -8.58
CA THR A 243 13.34 6.91 -7.64
C THR A 243 12.22 6.83 -6.60
N HIS A 244 12.15 7.81 -5.69
CA HIS A 244 10.97 7.97 -4.85
C HIS A 244 9.71 8.17 -5.71
N ILE A 245 8.57 7.59 -5.31
CA ILE A 245 7.29 7.66 -6.07
C ILE A 245 7.45 7.14 -7.52
N PHE A 246 8.27 6.12 -7.74
CA PHE A 246 8.49 5.51 -9.06
C PHE A 246 7.19 5.00 -9.70
N ASP A 247 6.18 4.74 -8.90
CA ASP A 247 4.86 4.26 -9.30
C ASP A 247 3.89 5.37 -9.76
N SER A 248 4.38 6.61 -9.85
CA SER A 248 3.61 7.76 -10.34
C SER A 248 3.11 7.55 -11.77
N PHE A 249 1.94 8.16 -12.05
CA PHE A 249 1.31 8.22 -13.38
C PHE A 249 1.46 9.57 -14.07
N THR A 250 2.21 10.49 -13.46
CA THR A 250 2.46 11.84 -14.00
C THR A 250 3.71 11.86 -14.90
N ALA A 251 3.95 12.97 -15.58
CA ALA A 251 5.27 13.22 -16.17
C ALA A 251 6.35 13.30 -15.08
N PRO A 252 7.63 13.06 -15.39
CA PRO A 252 8.73 13.29 -14.44
C PRO A 252 8.70 14.71 -13.88
N TYR A 253 8.97 14.86 -12.58
CA TYR A 253 9.05 16.15 -11.91
C TYR A 253 10.05 16.08 -10.75
N GLN A 254 10.32 17.24 -10.16
CA GLN A 254 11.16 17.36 -8.97
C GLN A 254 10.57 18.39 -8.00
N PHE A 255 10.94 18.30 -6.75
CA PHE A 255 10.54 19.25 -5.71
C PHE A 255 11.56 19.28 -4.59
N ASP A 256 11.67 20.43 -3.91
CA ASP A 256 12.48 20.57 -2.71
C ASP A 256 11.76 19.98 -1.50
N ASP A 257 12.49 19.21 -0.68
CA ASP A 257 11.94 18.64 0.55
C ASP A 257 12.98 18.71 1.68
N PRO A 258 12.61 19.26 2.86
CA PRO A 258 13.51 19.31 4.01
C PRO A 258 13.86 17.91 4.55
N GLY A 259 13.07 16.88 4.21
CA GLY A 259 13.33 15.48 4.57
C GLY A 259 14.31 14.76 3.64
N ALA A 260 14.64 15.34 2.48
CA ALA A 260 15.58 14.75 1.53
C ALA A 260 16.97 14.54 2.16
N ASN A 261 17.74 13.63 1.55
CA ASN A 261 19.13 13.37 1.91
C ASN A 261 19.32 13.21 3.43
N ARG A 262 18.55 12.28 4.02
CA ARG A 262 18.58 11.99 5.47
C ARG A 262 18.31 13.22 6.32
N ARG A 263 17.29 14.01 5.94
CA ARG A 263 16.86 15.26 6.60
C ARG A 263 17.86 16.43 6.51
N GLN A 264 18.79 16.39 5.57
CA GLN A 264 19.67 17.51 5.27
C GLN A 264 19.04 18.52 4.29
N GLY A 265 17.89 18.13 3.73
CA GLY A 265 17.22 18.89 2.68
C GLY A 265 17.79 18.59 1.30
N GLY A 266 17.05 18.97 0.28
CA GLY A 266 17.47 18.82 -1.10
C GLY A 266 16.32 18.52 -2.06
N VAL A 267 16.68 18.22 -3.29
CA VAL A 267 15.75 17.94 -4.37
C VAL A 267 15.39 16.46 -4.39
N ILE A 268 14.10 16.17 -4.48
CA ILE A 268 13.57 14.84 -4.74
C ILE A 268 13.21 14.75 -6.21
N HIS A 269 13.78 13.78 -6.91
CA HIS A 269 13.45 13.49 -8.30
C HIS A 269 12.39 12.39 -8.37
N VAL A 270 11.30 12.67 -9.03
CA VAL A 270 10.24 11.69 -9.31
C VAL A 270 10.30 11.32 -10.78
N ARG A 271 10.71 10.08 -11.05
CA ARG A 271 10.74 9.52 -12.42
C ARG A 271 9.82 8.30 -12.43
N PRO A 272 8.64 8.40 -13.07
CA PRO A 272 7.76 7.26 -13.22
C PRO A 272 8.46 6.10 -13.92
N ASP A 273 8.33 4.93 -13.34
CA ASP A 273 8.85 3.68 -13.89
C ASP A 273 7.69 2.67 -14.00
N PRO A 274 7.10 2.53 -15.19
CA PRO A 274 5.96 1.63 -15.39
C PRO A 274 6.27 0.17 -15.10
N GLU A 275 7.50 -0.28 -15.34
CA GLU A 275 7.92 -1.65 -15.08
C GLU A 275 8.08 -1.91 -13.58
N ALA A 276 8.79 -1.04 -12.86
CA ALA A 276 8.92 -1.12 -11.40
C ALA A 276 7.54 -1.02 -10.72
N ARG A 277 6.65 -0.14 -11.19
CA ARG A 277 5.26 -0.03 -10.71
C ARG A 277 4.48 -1.32 -10.87
N GLN A 278 4.57 -1.96 -12.05
CA GLN A 278 3.90 -3.25 -12.29
C GLN A 278 4.47 -4.34 -11.39
N GLN A 279 5.80 -4.44 -11.31
CA GLN A 279 6.46 -5.42 -10.45
C GLN A 279 6.11 -5.21 -8.97
N ALA A 280 6.02 -3.96 -8.50
CA ALA A 280 5.61 -3.63 -7.13
C ALA A 280 4.17 -4.08 -6.84
N ARG A 281 3.24 -3.85 -7.77
CA ARG A 281 1.85 -4.33 -7.67
C ARG A 281 1.79 -5.85 -7.57
N ASP A 282 2.49 -6.54 -8.45
CA ASP A 282 2.42 -8.01 -8.54
C ASP A 282 3.07 -8.66 -7.30
N ASP A 283 4.17 -8.07 -6.80
CA ASP A 283 4.82 -8.48 -5.54
C ASP A 283 3.91 -8.22 -4.32
N MET A 284 3.28 -7.05 -4.23
CA MET A 284 2.28 -6.74 -3.19
C MET A 284 1.12 -7.76 -3.19
N LEU A 285 0.55 -8.07 -4.35
CA LEU A 285 -0.54 -9.03 -4.46
C LEU A 285 -0.12 -10.42 -4.02
N SER A 286 1.03 -10.89 -4.48
CA SER A 286 1.59 -12.18 -4.08
C SER A 286 1.80 -12.26 -2.57
N PHE A 287 2.36 -11.21 -1.99
CA PHE A 287 2.64 -11.13 -0.56
C PHE A 287 1.35 -11.15 0.28
N PHE A 288 0.36 -10.30 -0.04
CA PHE A 288 -0.89 -10.28 0.71
C PHE A 288 -1.72 -11.55 0.54
N ARG A 289 -1.72 -12.17 -0.64
CA ARG A 289 -2.36 -13.48 -0.83
C ARG A 289 -1.73 -14.52 0.10
N ALA A 290 -0.41 -14.63 0.13
CA ALA A 290 0.27 -15.57 1.00
C ALA A 290 -0.05 -15.33 2.48
N ALA A 291 -0.11 -14.07 2.92
CA ALA A 291 -0.32 -13.71 4.32
C ALA A 291 -1.80 -13.76 4.77
N LEU A 292 -2.76 -13.42 3.90
CA LEU A 292 -4.16 -13.26 4.26
C LEU A 292 -5.06 -14.43 3.85
N GLU A 293 -4.62 -15.28 2.91
CA GLU A 293 -5.36 -16.46 2.45
C GLU A 293 -4.84 -17.77 3.09
N ALA A 294 -3.67 -17.74 3.75
CA ALA A 294 -3.17 -18.88 4.52
C ALA A 294 -4.17 -19.24 5.63
N LYS A 295 -4.61 -20.54 5.62
CA LYS A 295 -5.53 -21.09 6.62
C LYS A 295 -4.78 -21.44 7.90
#